data_22b92e4bde47850b4f27cc603131d154
#
_entry.id   22b92e4bde47850b4f27cc603131d154
#
_cell.length_a   1.000
_cell.length_b   1.000
_cell.length_c   1.000
_cell.angle_alpha   90.00
_cell.angle_beta   90.00
_cell.angle_gamma   90.00
#
_symmetry.space_group_name_H-M   'P 1'
#
loop_
_entity.id
_entity.type
_entity.pdbx_description
1 polymer ?
#
loop_
_entity_poly.entity_id
_entity_poly.type
_entity_poly.pdbx_seq_one_letter_code
_entity_poly.pdbx_strand_id
1 'polypeptide(L)'
;MTSILKVTEIQDPTNSNSAITVDSSGNIALPNIGSNALYRSGTWTVTDASGNGLSLTQDVTAQYVRIGDLVYINFYVTYPSSGGTGTTAVIGGLPFQAATSRGYHYLAGRIQDYGAADVRVQIQPGTTTGIPQQNNTGMLNSQLAVSRYVIMSGCYIAQPG
;
A
#
# COMPACT_ATOMS: atom_id res chain seq x y z
N MET A 1 -40.13 -29.13 6.78
CA MET A 1 -40.20 -27.69 7.15
C MET A 1 -38.78 -27.19 7.30
N THR A 2 -38.40 -26.20 6.52
CA THR A 2 -37.07 -25.56 6.66
C THR A 2 -37.17 -24.50 7.74
N SER A 3 -36.42 -24.62 8.82
CA SER A 3 -36.33 -23.61 9.86
C SER A 3 -35.46 -22.48 9.35
N ILE A 4 -36.00 -21.26 9.26
CA ILE A 4 -35.28 -20.07 8.88
C ILE A 4 -35.06 -19.23 10.15
N LEU A 5 -33.81 -19.02 10.55
CA LEU A 5 -33.45 -18.06 11.60
C LEU A 5 -33.36 -16.66 10.96
N LYS A 6 -34.24 -15.75 11.35
CA LYS A 6 -34.21 -14.35 10.92
C LYS A 6 -33.52 -13.53 12.00
N VAL A 7 -32.28 -13.12 11.75
CA VAL A 7 -31.52 -12.18 12.60
C VAL A 7 -31.08 -11.00 11.77
N THR A 8 -31.17 -9.80 12.33
CA THR A 8 -30.65 -8.57 11.74
C THR A 8 -29.22 -8.30 12.21
N GLU A 9 -28.85 -8.89 13.35
CA GLU A 9 -27.56 -8.64 13.99
C GLU A 9 -27.13 -9.85 14.84
N ILE A 10 -25.83 -10.14 14.82
CA ILE A 10 -25.16 -11.06 15.74
C ILE A 10 -24.16 -10.24 16.54
N GLN A 11 -24.35 -10.18 17.86
CA GLN A 11 -23.51 -9.42 18.79
C GLN A 11 -22.67 -10.34 19.67
N ASP A 12 -21.51 -9.82 20.11
CA ASP A 12 -20.78 -10.40 21.23
C ASP A 12 -21.51 -10.05 22.54
N PRO A 13 -21.91 -11.06 23.34
CA PRO A 13 -22.69 -10.84 24.55
C PRO A 13 -21.92 -10.08 25.65
N THR A 14 -20.58 -9.99 25.55
CA THR A 14 -19.74 -9.35 26.59
C THR A 14 -19.52 -7.87 26.38
N ASN A 15 -19.55 -7.39 25.14
CA ASN A 15 -19.21 -5.99 24.84
C ASN A 15 -20.19 -5.30 23.88
N SER A 16 -21.28 -5.94 23.51
CA SER A 16 -22.32 -5.40 22.60
C SER A 16 -21.80 -5.00 21.21
N ASN A 17 -20.63 -5.50 20.79
CA ASN A 17 -20.11 -5.24 19.45
C ASN A 17 -20.81 -6.13 18.43
N SER A 18 -21.32 -5.50 17.36
CA SER A 18 -21.90 -6.25 16.25
C SER A 18 -20.82 -7.03 15.50
N ALA A 19 -20.93 -8.36 15.50
CA ALA A 19 -20.03 -9.22 14.74
C ALA A 19 -20.44 -9.33 13.27
N ILE A 20 -21.75 -9.33 13.00
CA ILE A 20 -22.34 -9.39 11.67
C ILE A 20 -23.58 -8.52 11.64
N THR A 21 -23.69 -7.66 10.63
CA THR A 21 -24.93 -6.91 10.35
C THR A 21 -25.41 -7.22 8.94
N VAL A 22 -26.72 -7.29 8.76
CA VAL A 22 -27.38 -7.42 7.45
C VAL A 22 -28.25 -6.18 7.26
N ASP A 23 -27.97 -5.40 6.23
CA ASP A 23 -28.78 -4.21 5.93
C ASP A 23 -30.13 -4.57 5.27
N SER A 24 -30.99 -3.57 5.09
CA SER A 24 -32.33 -3.76 4.47
C SER A 24 -32.26 -4.22 3.00
N SER A 25 -31.11 -4.10 2.35
CA SER A 25 -30.85 -4.56 0.99
C SER A 25 -30.22 -5.94 0.94
N GLY A 26 -30.01 -6.59 2.10
CA GLY A 26 -29.41 -7.91 2.20
C GLY A 26 -27.89 -7.95 2.13
N ASN A 27 -27.20 -6.78 2.19
CA ASN A 27 -25.75 -6.76 2.24
C ASN A 27 -25.25 -7.15 3.64
N ILE A 28 -24.20 -7.94 3.67
CA ILE A 28 -23.56 -8.39 4.90
C ILE A 28 -22.37 -7.48 5.20
N ALA A 29 -22.37 -6.83 6.35
CA ALA A 29 -21.22 -6.15 6.90
C ALA A 29 -20.65 -6.92 8.10
N LEU A 30 -19.33 -7.02 8.16
CA LEU A 30 -18.56 -7.60 9.26
C LEU A 30 -17.77 -6.49 9.93
N PRO A 31 -18.38 -5.63 10.76
CA PRO A 31 -17.79 -4.40 11.22
C PRO A 31 -16.55 -4.58 12.10
N ASN A 32 -16.41 -5.73 12.77
CA ASN A 32 -15.32 -5.99 13.70
C ASN A 32 -14.84 -7.44 13.68
N ILE A 33 -14.09 -7.82 12.67
CA ILE A 33 -13.34 -9.08 12.74
C ILE A 33 -11.97 -8.80 13.40
N GLY A 34 -12.00 -8.41 14.68
CA GLY A 34 -10.82 -8.20 15.51
C GLY A 34 -9.82 -7.15 14.98
N SER A 35 -8.69 -6.98 15.66
CA SER A 35 -7.57 -6.15 15.22
C SER A 35 -6.95 -6.62 13.89
N ASN A 36 -7.24 -7.85 13.49
CA ASN A 36 -6.90 -8.49 12.23
C ASN A 36 -8.11 -8.51 11.28
N ALA A 37 -8.77 -7.35 11.07
CA ALA A 37 -9.88 -7.26 10.12
C ALA A 37 -9.48 -7.93 8.81
N LEU A 38 -10.27 -8.93 8.39
CA LEU A 38 -10.03 -9.70 7.16
C LEU A 38 -9.93 -8.78 5.94
N TYR A 39 -10.58 -7.61 6.03
CA TYR A 39 -10.58 -6.59 4.98
C TYR A 39 -10.35 -5.21 5.60
N ARG A 40 -9.40 -4.47 5.05
CA ARG A 40 -9.18 -3.04 5.33
C ARG A 40 -8.92 -2.30 4.03
N SER A 41 -9.45 -1.11 3.90
CA SER A 41 -9.10 -0.20 2.82
C SER A 41 -8.88 1.20 3.37
N GLY A 42 -8.12 1.99 2.66
CA GLY A 42 -7.84 3.37 3.07
C GLY A 42 -6.86 4.06 2.15
N THR A 43 -6.42 5.21 2.59
CA THR A 43 -5.42 6.03 1.92
C THR A 43 -4.11 6.04 2.70
N TRP A 44 -3.02 6.38 2.02
CA TRP A 44 -1.71 6.53 2.63
C TRP A 44 -0.93 7.68 1.99
N THR A 45 0.11 8.13 2.65
CA THR A 45 0.95 9.24 2.17
C THR A 45 2.29 8.70 1.73
N VAL A 46 2.61 8.93 0.47
CA VAL A 46 3.93 8.60 -0.10
C VAL A 46 4.93 9.65 0.35
N THR A 47 6.05 9.22 0.90
CA THR A 47 7.10 10.12 1.42
C THR A 47 8.47 9.76 0.82
N ASP A 48 9.40 10.70 0.88
CA ASP A 48 10.82 10.40 0.65
C ASP A 48 11.42 9.79 1.91
N ALA A 49 11.94 8.59 1.80
CA ALA A 49 12.67 7.89 2.87
C ALA A 49 14.17 7.73 2.56
N SER A 50 14.69 8.42 1.55
CA SER A 50 16.11 8.37 1.16
C SER A 50 17.04 9.19 2.07
N GLY A 51 16.46 9.99 2.96
CA GLY A 51 17.20 10.94 3.80
C GLY A 51 17.52 12.29 3.15
N ASN A 52 17.13 12.49 1.88
CA ASN A 52 17.34 13.78 1.20
C ASN A 52 16.26 14.84 1.52
N GLY A 53 15.16 14.43 2.17
CA GLY A 53 14.07 15.33 2.53
C GLY A 53 13.31 15.90 1.32
N LEU A 54 13.20 15.12 0.25
CA LEU A 54 12.50 15.55 -0.97
C LEU A 54 11.00 15.64 -0.71
N SER A 55 10.38 16.74 -1.10
CA SER A 55 8.93 16.91 -1.05
C SER A 55 8.29 16.26 -2.27
N LEU A 56 7.71 15.09 -2.10
CA LEU A 56 6.97 14.40 -3.16
C LEU A 56 5.55 14.97 -3.27
N THR A 57 5.12 15.31 -4.48
CA THR A 57 3.74 15.72 -4.74
C THR A 57 2.91 14.48 -5.06
N GLN A 58 1.87 14.23 -4.27
CA GLN A 58 0.89 13.18 -4.55
C GLN A 58 -0.14 13.71 -5.55
N ASP A 59 -0.01 13.33 -6.84
CA ASP A 59 -0.91 13.76 -7.91
C ASP A 59 -2.29 13.13 -7.80
N VAL A 60 -2.33 11.93 -7.23
CA VAL A 60 -3.56 11.20 -6.89
C VAL A 60 -3.40 10.60 -5.50
N THR A 61 -4.45 10.65 -4.70
CA THR A 61 -4.45 10.03 -3.36
C THR A 61 -4.10 8.55 -3.45
N ALA A 62 -2.99 8.18 -2.83
CA ALA A 62 -2.56 6.78 -2.79
C ALA A 62 -3.51 5.95 -1.93
N GLN A 63 -3.85 4.77 -2.41
CA GLN A 63 -4.85 3.90 -1.81
C GLN A 63 -4.28 2.53 -1.50
N TYR A 64 -4.89 1.86 -0.55
CA TYR A 64 -4.61 0.46 -0.28
C TYR A 64 -5.88 -0.34 -0.03
N VAL A 65 -5.78 -1.63 -0.29
CA VAL A 65 -6.71 -2.67 0.16
C VAL A 65 -5.89 -3.77 0.80
N ARG A 66 -6.25 -4.18 2.02
CA ARG A 66 -5.66 -5.32 2.72
C ARG A 66 -6.68 -6.42 2.92
N ILE A 67 -6.32 -7.66 2.59
CA ILE A 67 -7.11 -8.88 2.84
C ILE A 67 -6.18 -9.88 3.54
N GLY A 68 -6.40 -10.10 4.83
CA GLY A 68 -5.45 -10.84 5.65
C GLY A 68 -4.07 -10.17 5.63
N ASP A 69 -3.06 -10.90 5.19
CA ASP A 69 -1.69 -10.36 5.05
C ASP A 69 -1.42 -9.78 3.66
N LEU A 70 -2.28 -10.03 2.68
CA LEU A 70 -2.13 -9.48 1.34
C LEU A 70 -2.52 -8.00 1.30
N VAL A 71 -1.62 -7.14 0.86
CA VAL A 71 -1.85 -5.71 0.69
C VAL A 71 -1.68 -5.35 -0.78
N TYR A 72 -2.74 -4.84 -1.40
CA TYR A 72 -2.67 -4.14 -2.69
C TYR A 72 -2.50 -2.66 -2.43
N ILE A 73 -1.61 -2.01 -3.17
CA ILE A 73 -1.42 -0.56 -3.15
C ILE A 73 -1.35 0.00 -4.56
N ASN A 74 -1.72 1.26 -4.67
CA ASN A 74 -1.43 2.09 -5.84
C ASN A 74 -0.96 3.47 -5.37
N PHE A 75 -0.16 4.14 -6.19
CA PHE A 75 0.22 5.52 -5.99
C PHE A 75 0.68 6.20 -7.28
N TYR A 76 0.55 7.51 -7.29
CA TYR A 76 1.08 8.40 -8.31
C TYR A 76 1.71 9.61 -7.61
N VAL A 77 3.02 9.76 -7.75
CA VAL A 77 3.77 10.88 -7.16
C VAL A 77 4.71 11.51 -8.18
N THR A 78 4.89 12.81 -8.05
CA THR A 78 5.89 13.59 -8.81
C THR A 78 7.00 14.03 -7.86
N TYR A 79 8.23 13.78 -8.26
CA TYR A 79 9.42 14.24 -7.58
C TYR A 79 9.64 15.74 -7.84
N PRO A 80 10.28 16.50 -6.93
CA PRO A 80 10.59 17.92 -7.17
C PRO A 80 11.52 18.09 -8.37
N SER A 81 11.64 19.33 -8.85
CA SER A 81 12.52 19.67 -10.00
C SER A 81 14.00 19.77 -9.62
N SER A 82 14.33 19.69 -8.35
CA SER A 82 15.69 19.84 -7.84
C SER A 82 15.85 19.18 -6.46
N GLY A 83 17.03 19.21 -5.91
CA GLY A 83 17.34 18.66 -4.57
C GLY A 83 17.75 17.18 -4.58
N GLY A 84 17.72 16.52 -5.75
CA GLY A 84 18.18 15.14 -5.86
C GLY A 84 19.70 15.03 -5.78
N THR A 85 20.16 14.06 -4.99
CA THR A 85 21.58 13.73 -4.86
C THR A 85 21.89 12.38 -5.50
N GLY A 86 23.16 11.96 -5.44
CA GLY A 86 23.61 10.63 -5.85
C GLY A 86 23.20 9.49 -4.91
N THR A 87 22.37 9.74 -3.90
CA THR A 87 21.85 8.67 -3.03
C THR A 87 20.71 7.91 -3.71
N THR A 88 20.56 6.64 -3.36
CA THR A 88 19.46 5.80 -3.84
C THR A 88 18.11 6.42 -3.43
N ALA A 89 17.19 6.53 -4.38
CA ALA A 89 15.83 6.95 -4.11
C ALA A 89 15.09 5.87 -3.29
N VAL A 90 14.40 6.29 -2.24
CA VAL A 90 13.61 5.40 -1.39
C VAL A 90 12.24 6.03 -1.16
N ILE A 91 11.20 5.32 -1.56
CA ILE A 91 9.81 5.69 -1.29
C ILE A 91 9.43 5.11 0.07
N GLY A 92 8.87 5.93 0.93
CA GLY A 92 8.40 5.57 2.26
C GLY A 92 6.90 5.73 2.44
N GLY A 93 6.44 5.42 3.67
CA GLY A 93 5.06 5.60 4.07
C GLY A 93 4.12 4.46 3.69
N LEU A 94 4.64 3.28 3.30
CA LEU A 94 3.78 2.11 3.05
C LEU A 94 2.83 1.88 4.22
N PRO A 95 1.54 1.57 3.96
CA PRO A 95 0.51 1.52 4.99
C PRO A 95 0.73 0.39 6.03
N PHE A 96 1.49 -0.63 5.66
CA PHE A 96 1.85 -1.74 6.54
C PHE A 96 3.29 -2.17 6.28
N GLN A 97 3.98 -2.60 7.33
CA GLN A 97 5.32 -3.15 7.22
C GLN A 97 5.29 -4.45 6.39
N ALA A 98 6.18 -4.58 5.42
CA ALA A 98 6.32 -5.80 4.65
C ALA A 98 6.84 -6.95 5.51
N ALA A 99 6.35 -8.16 5.27
CA ALA A 99 6.76 -9.34 6.03
C ALA A 99 8.26 -9.64 5.85
N THR A 100 8.96 -9.91 6.95
CA THR A 100 10.38 -10.24 6.95
C THR A 100 10.70 -11.58 6.30
N SER A 101 9.76 -12.52 6.40
CA SER A 101 9.95 -13.93 5.99
C SER A 101 9.59 -14.21 4.52
N ARG A 102 9.11 -13.20 3.77
CA ARG A 102 8.55 -13.40 2.42
C ARG A 102 9.43 -12.89 1.27
N GLY A 103 10.61 -12.37 1.59
CA GLY A 103 11.52 -11.82 0.59
C GLY A 103 11.04 -10.47 0.02
N TYR A 104 11.61 -10.11 -1.13
CA TYR A 104 11.27 -8.87 -1.81
C TYR A 104 9.96 -9.00 -2.59
N HIS A 105 9.18 -7.91 -2.61
CA HIS A 105 8.01 -7.77 -3.46
C HIS A 105 8.25 -6.67 -4.49
N TYR A 106 7.57 -6.74 -5.62
CA TYR A 106 7.76 -5.80 -6.70
C TYR A 106 6.42 -5.22 -7.13
N LEU A 107 6.36 -3.89 -7.17
CA LEU A 107 5.24 -3.15 -7.78
C LEU A 107 5.62 -2.87 -9.22
N ALA A 108 4.66 -3.05 -10.12
CA ALA A 108 4.81 -2.71 -11.53
C ALA A 108 4.20 -1.35 -11.85
N GLY A 109 4.71 -0.68 -12.87
CA GLY A 109 4.15 0.59 -13.30
C GLY A 109 5.04 1.34 -14.29
N ARG A 110 5.10 2.66 -14.12
CA ARG A 110 5.83 3.54 -15.02
C ARG A 110 6.58 4.62 -14.23
N ILE A 111 7.78 4.92 -14.70
CA ILE A 111 8.55 6.11 -14.32
C ILE A 111 8.71 6.95 -15.58
N GLN A 112 8.43 8.26 -15.48
CA GLN A 112 8.53 9.17 -16.62
C GLN A 112 9.94 9.15 -17.23
N ASP A 113 10.02 9.23 -18.56
CA ASP A 113 11.26 9.23 -19.38
C ASP A 113 12.11 7.95 -19.29
N TYR A 114 11.67 6.98 -18.52
CA TYR A 114 12.23 5.63 -18.55
C TYR A 114 11.29 4.74 -19.36
N GLY A 115 11.54 4.59 -20.66
CA GLY A 115 10.69 3.90 -21.64
C GLY A 115 10.19 2.50 -21.22
N ALA A 116 10.04 1.57 -22.15
CA ALA A 116 9.64 0.17 -21.87
C ALA A 116 10.71 -0.65 -21.10
N ALA A 117 11.73 0.00 -20.54
CA ALA A 117 12.67 -0.63 -19.64
C ALA A 117 11.94 -1.17 -18.40
N ASP A 118 12.42 -2.28 -17.86
CA ASP A 118 11.92 -2.90 -16.62
C ASP A 118 12.02 -1.90 -15.47
N VAL A 119 10.93 -1.16 -15.24
CA VAL A 119 10.78 -0.22 -14.14
C VAL A 119 9.83 -0.80 -13.11
N ARG A 120 10.23 -0.74 -11.84
CA ARG A 120 9.48 -1.30 -10.72
C ARG A 120 9.85 -0.61 -9.42
N VAL A 121 9.06 -0.84 -8.38
CA VAL A 121 9.46 -0.52 -7.01
C VAL A 121 9.65 -1.83 -6.25
N GLN A 122 10.85 -2.03 -5.74
CA GLN A 122 11.19 -3.17 -4.89
C GLN A 122 10.84 -2.83 -3.44
N ILE A 123 9.85 -3.50 -2.88
CA ILE A 123 9.51 -3.40 -1.45
C ILE A 123 10.47 -4.26 -0.65
N GLN A 124 11.05 -3.67 0.38
CA GLN A 124 12.05 -4.33 1.22
C GLN A 124 11.40 -5.06 2.40
N PRO A 125 11.82 -6.31 2.67
CA PRO A 125 11.31 -7.08 3.81
C PRO A 125 11.54 -6.34 5.13
N GLY A 126 10.59 -6.39 6.02
CA GLY A 126 10.69 -5.81 7.37
C GLY A 126 10.64 -4.28 7.40
N THR A 127 10.27 -3.63 6.29
CA THR A 127 10.22 -2.17 6.20
C THR A 127 8.87 -1.66 5.71
N THR A 128 8.67 -0.35 5.78
CA THR A 128 7.58 0.39 5.15
C THR A 128 8.09 1.19 3.96
N THR A 129 9.11 0.68 3.26
CA THR A 129 9.81 1.39 2.19
C THR A 129 9.95 0.53 0.93
N GLY A 130 10.12 1.22 -0.21
CA GLY A 130 10.42 0.59 -1.48
C GLY A 130 11.46 1.39 -2.26
N ILE A 131 12.27 0.69 -3.07
CA ILE A 131 13.31 1.29 -3.91
C ILE A 131 12.82 1.29 -5.36
N PRO A 132 12.64 2.46 -6.00
CA PRO A 132 12.47 2.54 -7.44
C PRO A 132 13.69 1.95 -8.16
N GLN A 133 13.43 1.08 -9.11
CA GLN A 133 14.47 0.39 -9.87
C GLN A 133 14.23 0.50 -11.37
N GLN A 134 15.35 0.51 -12.11
CA GLN A 134 15.38 0.29 -13.54
C GLN A 134 16.38 -0.81 -13.85
N ASN A 135 15.97 -1.82 -14.62
CA ASN A 135 16.83 -2.97 -14.99
C ASN A 135 17.53 -3.59 -13.78
N ASN A 136 16.80 -3.85 -12.70
CA ASN A 136 17.31 -4.41 -11.43
C ASN A 136 18.26 -3.49 -10.63
N THR A 137 18.45 -2.25 -11.04
CA THR A 137 19.34 -1.30 -10.34
C THR A 137 18.50 -0.23 -9.66
N GLY A 138 18.81 0.05 -8.39
CA GLY A 138 18.17 1.15 -7.65
C GLY A 138 18.43 2.50 -8.33
N MET A 139 17.38 3.28 -8.51
CA MET A 139 17.50 4.62 -9.09
C MET A 139 18.02 5.61 -8.06
N LEU A 140 18.76 6.62 -8.53
CA LEU A 140 19.24 7.71 -7.69
C LEU A 140 18.20 8.83 -7.59
N ASN A 141 18.20 9.57 -6.48
CA ASN A 141 17.35 10.74 -6.33
C ASN A 141 17.57 11.79 -7.42
N SER A 142 18.82 11.99 -7.87
CA SER A 142 19.15 12.88 -8.97
C SER A 142 18.52 12.48 -10.32
N GLN A 143 18.20 11.21 -10.49
CA GLN A 143 17.51 10.72 -11.68
C GLN A 143 16.00 11.01 -11.64
N LEU A 144 15.41 11.11 -10.45
CA LEU A 144 13.98 11.35 -10.26
C LEU A 144 13.65 12.82 -9.98
N ALA A 145 14.49 13.52 -9.21
CA ALA A 145 14.28 14.91 -8.80
C ALA A 145 14.55 15.92 -9.95
N VAL A 146 13.94 15.66 -11.09
CA VAL A 146 13.86 16.49 -12.29
C VAL A 146 12.40 16.57 -12.76
N SER A 147 11.49 16.68 -11.80
CA SER A 147 10.03 16.67 -12.00
C SER A 147 9.49 15.36 -12.59
N ARG A 148 10.17 14.24 -12.37
CA ARG A 148 9.67 12.96 -12.88
C ARG A 148 8.57 12.39 -11.99
N TYR A 149 7.57 11.80 -12.64
CA TYR A 149 6.54 11.06 -11.93
C TYR A 149 6.85 9.56 -11.86
N VAL A 150 6.33 8.95 -10.80
CA VAL A 150 6.35 7.50 -10.53
C VAL A 150 4.92 7.05 -10.29
N ILE A 151 4.41 6.18 -11.16
CA ILE A 151 3.08 5.55 -11.04
C ILE A 151 3.30 4.06 -10.87
N MET A 152 2.87 3.50 -9.75
CA MET A 152 3.04 2.07 -9.46
C MET A 152 1.79 1.49 -8.82
N SER A 153 1.58 0.19 -9.06
CA SER A 153 0.57 -0.59 -8.38
C SER A 153 1.04 -2.03 -8.22
N GLY A 154 0.50 -2.72 -7.24
CA GLY A 154 0.80 -4.13 -7.02
C GLY A 154 0.54 -4.57 -5.61
N CYS A 155 0.96 -5.79 -5.31
CA CYS A 155 0.72 -6.42 -4.02
C CYS A 155 2.02 -6.73 -3.29
N TYR A 156 1.94 -6.73 -1.96
CA TYR A 156 2.96 -7.29 -1.09
C TYR A 156 2.31 -8.01 0.11
N ILE A 157 3.08 -8.84 0.77
CA ILE A 157 2.64 -9.49 2.02
C ILE A 157 3.12 -8.62 3.19
N ALA A 158 2.17 -8.21 4.02
CA ALA A 158 2.45 -7.45 5.24
C ALA A 158 2.80 -8.38 6.40
N GLN A 159 3.46 -7.84 7.43
CA GLN A 159 3.56 -8.51 8.71
C GLN A 159 2.15 -8.83 9.24
N PRO A 160 1.97 -10.01 9.86
CA PRO A 160 0.76 -10.27 10.63
C PRO A 160 0.54 -9.16 11.67
N GLY A 161 -0.69 -8.70 11.81
CA GLY A 161 -1.07 -7.67 12.78
C GLY A 161 -1.35 -8.25 14.15
#